data_dbc2576db8a4a5b418a78b396c849390
#
_entry.id   dbc2576db8a4a5b418a78b396c849390
#
_cell.length_a   1.000
_cell.length_b   1.000
_cell.length_c   1.000
_cell.angle_alpha   90.00
_cell.angle_beta   90.00
_cell.angle_gamma   90.00
#
_symmetry.space_group_name_H-M   'P 1'
#
loop_
_entity.id
_entity.type
_entity.pdbx_description
1 polymer ?
#
loop_
_entity_poly.entity_id
_entity_poly.type
_entity_poly.pdbx_seq_one_letter_code
_entity_poly.pdbx_strand_id
1 'polypeptide(L)'
;INVELRTLDDGYEPDRCKANTDKFIKDDVFGLFGYVGTPTCLAALPLVMDAKIPFFGPFTGAEALRDPFHKSVFHLRASYYDETALIVKQLTSLGLKKIAVFYQNDAYGKAGLEGVTRALKTLELVPVALGTVERNTVNVAQAVKDITASMPDAVVQISAYKSCAAFI
;
A
#
# COMPACT_ATOMS: atom_id res chain seq x y z
N ILE A 1 -0.59 -32.67 -12.67
CA ILE A 1 -1.55 -31.56 -12.60
C ILE A 1 -1.06 -30.50 -13.58
N ASN A 2 -1.91 -30.11 -14.53
CA ASN A 2 -1.61 -29.00 -15.41
C ASN A 2 -2.20 -27.72 -14.78
N VAL A 3 -1.41 -26.64 -14.74
CA VAL A 3 -1.82 -25.32 -14.27
C VAL A 3 -1.83 -24.38 -15.45
N GLU A 4 -2.96 -23.75 -15.71
CA GLU A 4 -3.10 -22.67 -16.70
C GLU A 4 -3.15 -21.33 -15.99
N LEU A 5 -2.30 -20.40 -16.43
CA LEU A 5 -2.31 -19.02 -15.91
C LEU A 5 -3.02 -18.11 -16.92
N ARG A 6 -4.07 -17.42 -16.46
CA ARG A 6 -4.78 -16.38 -17.21
C ARG A 6 -4.44 -15.02 -16.65
N THR A 7 -4.04 -14.08 -17.48
CA THR A 7 -3.58 -12.76 -17.04
C THR A 7 -4.38 -11.63 -17.70
N LEU A 8 -4.66 -10.59 -16.93
CA LEU A 8 -5.26 -9.34 -17.39
C LEU A 8 -4.55 -8.17 -16.72
N ASP A 9 -4.23 -7.13 -17.45
CA ASP A 9 -3.61 -5.92 -16.92
C ASP A 9 -4.67 -4.94 -16.44
N ASP A 10 -4.60 -4.53 -15.19
CA ASP A 10 -5.48 -3.51 -14.60
C ASP A 10 -4.85 -2.09 -14.65
N GLY A 11 -3.57 -1.96 -15.03
CA GLY A 11 -2.87 -0.67 -15.06
C GLY A 11 -2.81 0.02 -13.69
N TYR A 12 -2.92 -0.77 -12.60
CA TYR A 12 -3.01 -0.26 -11.24
C TYR A 12 -4.25 0.65 -11.00
N GLU A 13 -5.35 0.37 -11.73
CA GLU A 13 -6.62 1.11 -11.60
C GLU A 13 -7.71 0.22 -10.96
N PRO A 14 -8.32 0.65 -9.83
CA PRO A 14 -9.28 -0.16 -9.06
C PRO A 14 -10.48 -0.65 -9.87
N ASP A 15 -11.07 0.21 -10.72
CA ASP A 15 -12.23 -0.15 -11.53
C ASP A 15 -11.90 -1.22 -12.56
N ARG A 16 -10.72 -1.13 -13.19
CA ARG A 16 -10.23 -2.16 -14.13
C ARG A 16 -9.93 -3.47 -13.40
N CYS A 17 -9.30 -3.39 -12.22
CA CYS A 17 -9.05 -4.56 -11.38
C CYS A 17 -10.35 -5.27 -11.00
N LYS A 18 -11.37 -4.52 -10.57
CA LYS A 18 -12.69 -5.04 -10.26
C LYS A 18 -13.33 -5.75 -11.46
N ALA A 19 -13.31 -5.13 -12.64
CA ALA A 19 -13.85 -5.70 -13.87
C ALA A 19 -13.11 -6.99 -14.29
N ASN A 20 -11.77 -7.00 -14.18
CA ASN A 20 -10.95 -8.18 -14.43
C ASN A 20 -11.26 -9.32 -13.45
N THR A 21 -11.45 -8.99 -12.16
CA THR A 21 -11.82 -9.95 -11.12
C THR A 21 -13.18 -10.60 -11.39
N ASP A 22 -14.20 -9.79 -11.73
CA ASP A 22 -15.52 -10.28 -12.10
C ASP A 22 -15.45 -11.24 -13.30
N LYS A 23 -14.63 -10.90 -14.30
CA LYS A 23 -14.39 -11.77 -15.45
C LYS A 23 -13.76 -13.10 -15.04
N PHE A 24 -12.70 -13.10 -14.23
CA PHE A 24 -12.06 -14.33 -13.76
C PHE A 24 -13.03 -15.23 -12.98
N ILE A 25 -13.88 -14.63 -12.13
CA ILE A 25 -14.91 -15.38 -11.39
C ILE A 25 -15.94 -16.02 -12.34
N LYS A 26 -16.39 -15.28 -13.37
CA LYS A 26 -17.31 -15.81 -14.39
C LYS A 26 -16.67 -16.90 -15.25
N ASP A 27 -15.36 -16.83 -15.47
CA ASP A 27 -14.56 -17.84 -16.18
C ASP A 27 -14.24 -19.07 -15.30
N ASP A 28 -14.79 -19.15 -14.08
CA ASP A 28 -14.64 -20.25 -13.09
C ASP A 28 -13.17 -20.61 -12.82
N VAL A 29 -12.31 -19.61 -12.59
CA VAL A 29 -10.91 -19.86 -12.23
C VAL A 29 -10.80 -20.43 -10.82
N PHE A 30 -9.85 -21.31 -10.58
CA PHE A 30 -9.61 -21.96 -9.29
C PHE A 30 -9.26 -20.99 -8.17
N GLY A 31 -8.51 -19.93 -8.48
CA GLY A 31 -8.05 -18.95 -7.51
C GLY A 31 -7.45 -17.72 -8.17
N LEU A 32 -7.31 -16.66 -7.41
CA LEU A 32 -6.75 -15.38 -7.84
C LEU A 32 -5.36 -15.21 -7.25
N PHE A 33 -4.42 -14.71 -8.08
CA PHE A 33 -3.02 -14.56 -7.71
C PHE A 33 -2.40 -13.33 -8.38
N GLY A 34 -1.38 -12.72 -7.74
CA GLY A 34 -0.58 -11.68 -8.37
C GLY A 34 -1.22 -10.28 -8.41
N TYR A 35 -2.24 -10.03 -7.60
CA TYR A 35 -2.83 -8.70 -7.46
C TYR A 35 -1.86 -7.75 -6.76
N VAL A 36 -1.66 -6.57 -7.33
CA VAL A 36 -0.71 -5.57 -6.82
C VAL A 36 -1.45 -4.32 -6.34
N GLY A 37 -1.16 -3.93 -5.09
CA GLY A 37 -1.57 -2.66 -4.53
C GLY A 37 -2.82 -2.71 -3.66
N THR A 38 -2.89 -1.80 -2.70
CA THR A 38 -4.01 -1.70 -1.76
C THR A 38 -5.32 -1.32 -2.45
N PRO A 39 -5.39 -0.25 -3.28
CA PRO A 39 -6.65 0.17 -3.87
C PRO A 39 -7.24 -0.89 -4.81
N THR A 40 -6.44 -1.58 -5.59
CA THR A 40 -6.85 -2.66 -6.49
C THR A 40 -7.33 -3.90 -5.72
N CYS A 41 -6.56 -4.34 -4.72
CA CYS A 41 -6.95 -5.47 -3.87
C CYS A 41 -8.24 -5.20 -3.10
N LEU A 42 -8.43 -3.98 -2.58
CA LEU A 42 -9.67 -3.59 -1.89
C LEU A 42 -10.88 -3.54 -2.84
N ALA A 43 -10.68 -3.13 -4.10
CA ALA A 43 -11.75 -3.15 -5.10
C ALA A 43 -12.18 -4.58 -5.47
N ALA A 44 -11.24 -5.53 -5.47
CA ALA A 44 -11.50 -6.95 -5.73
C ALA A 44 -12.10 -7.69 -4.53
N LEU A 45 -11.77 -7.28 -3.29
CA LEU A 45 -12.09 -8.01 -2.07
C LEU A 45 -13.58 -8.39 -1.91
N PRO A 46 -14.57 -7.51 -2.15
CA PRO A 46 -15.97 -7.88 -2.05
C PRO A 46 -16.33 -9.04 -2.98
N LEU A 47 -15.86 -9.02 -4.23
CA LEU A 47 -16.09 -10.09 -5.21
C LEU A 47 -15.44 -11.42 -4.78
N VAL A 48 -14.23 -11.34 -4.23
CA VAL A 48 -13.50 -12.49 -3.67
C VAL A 48 -14.30 -13.13 -2.54
N MET A 49 -14.84 -12.31 -1.63
CA MET A 49 -15.61 -12.79 -0.48
C MET A 49 -16.95 -13.39 -0.90
N ASP A 50 -17.66 -12.77 -1.82
CA ASP A 50 -18.94 -13.26 -2.33
C ASP A 50 -18.78 -14.58 -3.09
N ALA A 51 -17.77 -14.68 -3.94
CA ALA A 51 -17.46 -15.88 -4.70
C ALA A 51 -16.78 -16.98 -3.88
N LYS A 52 -16.27 -16.63 -2.67
CA LYS A 52 -15.49 -17.54 -1.80
C LYS A 52 -14.28 -18.17 -2.50
N ILE A 53 -13.70 -17.43 -3.46
CA ILE A 53 -12.56 -17.87 -4.25
C ILE A 53 -11.25 -17.62 -3.49
N PRO A 54 -10.26 -18.53 -3.52
CA PRO A 54 -8.96 -18.29 -2.91
C PRO A 54 -8.24 -17.09 -3.52
N PHE A 55 -7.76 -16.19 -2.68
CA PHE A 55 -7.03 -14.98 -3.06
C PHE A 55 -5.61 -15.05 -2.48
N PHE A 56 -4.66 -15.45 -3.33
CA PHE A 56 -3.29 -15.76 -2.90
C PHE A 56 -2.36 -14.56 -3.07
N GLY A 57 -1.65 -14.21 -2.00
CA GLY A 57 -0.54 -13.29 -1.99
C GLY A 57 -0.86 -11.90 -2.55
N PRO A 58 -1.98 -11.25 -2.14
CA PRO A 58 -2.20 -9.86 -2.55
C PRO A 58 -0.99 -9.02 -2.14
N PHE A 59 -0.37 -8.34 -3.11
CA PHE A 59 0.86 -7.58 -2.88
C PHE A 59 0.54 -6.23 -2.23
N THR A 60 0.13 -6.30 -0.98
CA THR A 60 -0.13 -5.18 -0.09
C THR A 60 0.00 -5.59 1.36
N GLY A 61 0.44 -4.68 2.22
CA GLY A 61 0.51 -4.85 3.67
C GLY A 61 -0.64 -4.16 4.42
N ALA A 62 -1.68 -3.68 3.72
CA ALA A 62 -2.76 -2.93 4.36
C ALA A 62 -3.59 -3.81 5.31
N GLU A 63 -3.89 -3.28 6.50
CA GLU A 63 -4.68 -3.97 7.53
C GLU A 63 -6.08 -4.30 7.05
N ALA A 64 -6.69 -3.48 6.21
CA ALA A 64 -8.05 -3.69 5.71
C ALA A 64 -8.26 -5.01 4.93
N LEU A 65 -7.17 -5.70 4.52
CA LEU A 65 -7.25 -7.06 3.97
C LEU A 65 -6.97 -8.15 5.02
N ARG A 66 -6.63 -7.79 6.27
CA ARG A 66 -6.21 -8.68 7.37
C ARG A 66 -7.18 -8.67 8.53
N ASP A 67 -7.72 -7.49 8.84
CA ASP A 67 -8.68 -7.27 9.90
C ASP A 67 -9.88 -6.50 9.34
N PRO A 68 -11.11 -7.09 9.39
CA PRO A 68 -11.43 -8.42 9.96
C PRO A 68 -10.79 -9.58 9.18
N PHE A 69 -10.64 -10.72 9.82
CA PHE A 69 -10.07 -11.93 9.20
C PHE A 69 -10.90 -12.42 8.01
N HIS A 70 -10.26 -12.62 6.87
CA HIS A 70 -10.86 -13.10 5.63
C HIS A 70 -10.38 -14.50 5.28
N LYS A 71 -11.25 -15.50 5.38
CA LYS A 71 -10.91 -16.92 5.17
C LYS A 71 -10.31 -17.24 3.80
N SER A 72 -10.66 -16.48 2.77
CA SER A 72 -10.22 -16.70 1.39
C SER A 72 -8.94 -15.93 1.03
N VAL A 73 -8.40 -15.08 1.93
CA VAL A 73 -7.23 -14.26 1.65
C VAL A 73 -5.99 -14.84 2.33
N PHE A 74 -4.95 -15.13 1.54
CA PHE A 74 -3.70 -15.73 2.02
C PHE A 74 -2.54 -14.77 1.82
N HIS A 75 -2.04 -14.20 2.92
CA HIS A 75 -0.97 -13.20 2.91
C HIS A 75 0.41 -13.84 2.89
N LEU A 76 1.34 -13.25 2.11
CA LEU A 76 2.74 -13.67 2.01
C LEU A 76 3.74 -12.62 2.51
N ARG A 77 3.29 -11.39 2.77
CA ARG A 77 4.15 -10.31 3.28
C ARG A 77 3.66 -9.82 4.64
N ALA A 78 4.54 -9.10 5.36
CA ALA A 78 4.20 -8.43 6.61
C ALA A 78 3.13 -7.33 6.40
N SER A 79 2.51 -6.91 7.50
CA SER A 79 1.62 -5.75 7.46
C SER A 79 2.42 -4.45 7.28
N TYR A 80 1.75 -3.39 6.81
CA TYR A 80 2.39 -2.06 6.81
C TYR A 80 2.67 -1.56 8.21
N TYR A 81 1.92 -2.00 9.21
CA TYR A 81 2.21 -1.66 10.61
C TYR A 81 3.53 -2.25 11.07
N ASP A 82 3.81 -3.53 10.74
CA ASP A 82 5.08 -4.17 11.07
C ASP A 82 6.25 -3.53 10.31
N GLU A 83 6.09 -3.31 9.00
CA GLU A 83 7.12 -2.73 8.15
C GLU A 83 7.49 -1.30 8.60
N THR A 84 6.48 -0.45 8.82
CA THR A 84 6.71 0.94 9.22
C THR A 84 7.22 1.07 10.65
N ALA A 85 6.78 0.19 11.57
CA ALA A 85 7.32 0.12 12.92
C ALA A 85 8.83 -0.17 12.90
N LEU A 86 9.26 -1.10 12.04
CA LEU A 86 10.68 -1.42 11.90
C LEU A 86 11.47 -0.24 11.29
N ILE A 87 10.93 0.44 10.27
CA ILE A 87 11.54 1.63 9.66
C ILE A 87 11.71 2.74 10.70
N VAL A 88 10.63 3.09 11.44
CA VAL A 88 10.66 4.14 12.46
C VAL A 88 11.64 3.78 13.57
N LYS A 89 11.63 2.53 14.04
CA LYS A 89 12.58 2.06 15.04
C LYS A 89 14.03 2.24 14.57
N GLN A 90 14.33 1.89 13.32
CA GLN A 90 15.68 2.03 12.76
C GLN A 90 16.09 3.51 12.68
N LEU A 91 15.25 4.38 12.15
CA LEU A 91 15.52 5.82 12.03
C LEU A 91 15.79 6.44 13.41
N THR A 92 14.90 6.17 14.37
CA THR A 92 15.02 6.75 15.71
C THR A 92 16.20 6.21 16.51
N SER A 93 16.61 4.96 16.29
CA SER A 93 17.83 4.40 16.88
C SER A 93 19.10 5.09 16.40
N LEU A 94 19.07 5.68 15.20
CA LEU A 94 20.16 6.51 14.63
C LEU A 94 20.06 7.99 15.07
N GLY A 95 19.09 8.34 15.92
CA GLY A 95 18.87 9.72 16.38
C GLY A 95 18.04 10.58 15.43
N LEU A 96 17.54 10.03 14.32
CA LEU A 96 16.72 10.73 13.33
C LEU A 96 15.27 10.78 13.83
N LYS A 97 14.87 11.89 14.47
CA LYS A 97 13.56 12.03 15.12
C LYS A 97 12.58 12.92 14.37
N LYS A 98 13.08 13.84 13.54
CA LYS A 98 12.25 14.71 12.70
C LYS A 98 11.92 13.97 11.40
N ILE A 99 10.89 13.12 11.45
CA ILE A 99 10.50 12.28 10.33
C ILE A 99 9.33 12.90 9.59
N ALA A 100 9.49 13.17 8.29
CA ALA A 100 8.41 13.53 7.38
C ALA A 100 7.91 12.31 6.62
N VAL A 101 6.69 12.39 6.08
CA VAL A 101 6.11 11.31 5.28
C VAL A 101 5.66 11.85 3.92
N PHE A 102 6.18 11.26 2.85
CA PHE A 102 5.70 11.44 1.49
C PHE A 102 4.88 10.22 1.09
N TYR A 103 3.62 10.41 0.66
CA TYR A 103 2.74 9.27 0.41
C TYR A 103 1.80 9.48 -0.78
N GLN A 104 1.43 8.37 -1.43
CA GLN A 104 0.41 8.36 -2.47
C GLN A 104 -0.97 8.65 -1.87
N ASN A 105 -1.72 9.58 -2.45
CA ASN A 105 -3.02 10.03 -1.92
C ASN A 105 -4.16 9.03 -2.22
N ASP A 106 -4.00 7.80 -1.75
CA ASP A 106 -5.03 6.75 -1.85
C ASP A 106 -4.93 5.76 -0.68
N ALA A 107 -5.64 4.64 -0.76
CA ALA A 107 -5.67 3.62 0.29
C ALA A 107 -4.29 3.03 0.61
N TYR A 108 -3.39 2.94 -0.37
CA TYR A 108 -2.01 2.47 -0.15
C TYR A 108 -1.22 3.44 0.71
N GLY A 109 -1.11 4.70 0.26
CA GLY A 109 -0.33 5.70 0.99
C GLY A 109 -0.91 6.00 2.37
N LYS A 110 -2.24 6.04 2.50
CA LYS A 110 -2.91 6.26 3.79
C LYS A 110 -2.66 5.13 4.78
N ALA A 111 -2.68 3.87 4.33
CA ALA A 111 -2.37 2.72 5.19
C ALA A 111 -0.92 2.75 5.69
N GLY A 112 0.04 3.12 4.83
CA GLY A 112 1.43 3.28 5.25
C GLY A 112 1.65 4.49 6.16
N LEU A 113 1.01 5.64 5.87
CA LEU A 113 1.04 6.82 6.75
C LEU A 113 0.50 6.49 8.15
N GLU A 114 -0.60 5.75 8.23
CA GLU A 114 -1.15 5.31 9.51
C GLU A 114 -0.14 4.46 10.27
N GLY A 115 0.53 3.51 9.61
CA GLY A 115 1.56 2.69 10.22
C GLY A 115 2.74 3.52 10.76
N VAL A 116 3.26 4.48 9.99
CA VAL A 116 4.30 5.41 10.46
C VAL A 116 3.83 6.23 11.66
N THR A 117 2.61 6.77 11.58
CA THR A 117 2.04 7.60 12.66
C THR A 117 1.87 6.80 13.94
N ARG A 118 1.38 5.55 13.86
CA ARG A 118 1.29 4.64 15.01
C ARG A 118 2.65 4.36 15.62
N ALA A 119 3.65 4.06 14.80
CA ALA A 119 5.00 3.77 15.29
C ALA A 119 5.63 4.99 15.97
N LEU A 120 5.50 6.19 15.40
CA LEU A 120 5.99 7.43 16.00
C LEU A 120 5.28 7.74 17.33
N LYS A 121 3.96 7.51 17.39
CA LYS A 121 3.16 7.75 18.61
C LYS A 121 3.65 6.91 19.78
N THR A 122 4.15 5.70 19.59
CA THR A 122 4.73 4.90 20.70
C THR A 122 6.00 5.51 21.28
N LEU A 123 6.62 6.45 20.59
CA LEU A 123 7.81 7.19 20.98
C LEU A 123 7.50 8.65 21.35
N GLU A 124 6.21 8.99 21.51
CA GLU A 124 5.72 10.35 21.76
C GLU A 124 6.13 11.36 20.65
N LEU A 125 6.31 10.86 19.40
CA LEU A 125 6.64 11.64 18.24
C LEU A 125 5.45 11.70 17.27
N VAL A 126 5.51 12.69 16.35
CA VAL A 126 4.56 12.85 15.24
C VAL A 126 5.33 13.14 13.95
N PRO A 127 4.76 12.87 12.77
CA PRO A 127 5.36 13.33 11.52
C PRO A 127 5.53 14.86 11.51
N VAL A 128 6.71 15.36 11.15
CA VAL A 128 6.99 16.82 11.13
C VAL A 128 6.42 17.52 9.90
N ALA A 129 6.19 16.77 8.81
CA ALA A 129 5.49 17.22 7.62
C ALA A 129 4.89 16.04 6.87
N LEU A 130 3.87 16.34 6.07
CA LEU A 130 3.22 15.40 5.15
C LEU A 130 3.25 15.97 3.75
N GLY A 131 3.59 15.15 2.75
CA GLY A 131 3.49 15.50 1.34
C GLY A 131 2.77 14.40 0.58
N THR A 132 1.98 14.76 -0.42
CA THR A 132 1.19 13.80 -1.19
C THR A 132 1.48 13.87 -2.67
N VAL A 133 1.22 12.75 -3.35
CA VAL A 133 1.20 12.64 -4.80
C VAL A 133 -0.02 11.81 -5.22
N GLU A 134 -0.66 12.16 -6.32
CA GLU A 134 -1.76 11.36 -6.87
C GLU A 134 -1.22 10.09 -7.55
N ARG A 135 -2.01 9.00 -7.46
CA ARG A 135 -1.66 7.71 -8.08
C ARG A 135 -1.37 7.89 -9.58
N ASN A 136 -0.37 7.16 -10.08
CA ASN A 136 0.06 7.20 -11.48
C ASN A 136 0.53 8.57 -11.99
N THR A 137 0.92 9.50 -11.09
CA THR A 137 1.49 10.81 -11.45
C THR A 137 2.89 11.01 -10.84
N VAL A 138 3.56 12.05 -11.30
CA VAL A 138 4.85 12.53 -10.77
C VAL A 138 4.78 13.99 -10.35
N ASN A 139 3.59 14.51 -10.02
CA ASN A 139 3.37 15.88 -9.62
C ASN A 139 3.73 16.08 -8.14
N VAL A 140 5.02 16.13 -7.83
CA VAL A 140 5.56 16.14 -6.47
C VAL A 140 6.00 17.52 -5.96
N ALA A 141 5.97 18.57 -6.79
CA ALA A 141 6.54 19.86 -6.47
C ALA A 141 6.02 20.47 -5.14
N GLN A 142 4.71 20.35 -4.89
CA GLN A 142 4.13 20.84 -3.63
C GLN A 142 4.62 20.02 -2.44
N ALA A 143 4.66 18.68 -2.56
CA ALA A 143 5.14 17.81 -1.51
C ALA A 143 6.62 18.07 -1.18
N VAL A 144 7.46 18.29 -2.18
CA VAL A 144 8.87 18.69 -2.00
C VAL A 144 8.96 19.98 -1.21
N LYS A 145 8.21 21.02 -1.60
CA LYS A 145 8.19 22.31 -0.92
C LYS A 145 7.79 22.17 0.56
N ASP A 146 6.69 21.47 0.83
CA ASP A 146 6.14 21.36 2.18
C ASP A 146 7.07 20.55 3.10
N ILE A 147 7.63 19.46 2.60
CA ILE A 147 8.55 18.59 3.36
C ILE A 147 9.88 19.31 3.60
N THR A 148 10.47 19.95 2.57
CA THR A 148 11.73 20.65 2.70
C THR A 148 11.64 21.81 3.71
N ALA A 149 10.52 22.53 3.74
CA ALA A 149 10.30 23.62 4.69
C ALA A 149 10.33 23.17 6.16
N SER A 150 10.02 21.90 6.45
CA SER A 150 10.07 21.33 7.80
C SER A 150 11.46 20.92 8.26
N MET A 151 12.45 20.91 7.37
CA MET A 151 13.83 20.46 7.61
C MET A 151 13.86 19.11 8.36
N PRO A 152 13.32 18.02 7.79
CA PRO A 152 13.27 16.74 8.43
C PRO A 152 14.65 16.08 8.48
N ASP A 153 14.90 15.20 9.46
CA ASP A 153 16.09 14.36 9.51
C ASP A 153 15.97 13.19 8.50
N ALA A 154 14.74 12.74 8.24
CA ALA A 154 14.45 11.65 7.31
C ALA A 154 13.06 11.80 6.70
N VAL A 155 12.88 11.21 5.51
CA VAL A 155 11.58 11.13 4.83
C VAL A 155 11.23 9.65 4.59
N VAL A 156 10.09 9.21 5.12
CA VAL A 156 9.53 7.89 4.77
C VAL A 156 8.65 8.06 3.53
N GLN A 157 9.00 7.34 2.45
CA GLN A 157 8.28 7.42 1.18
C GLN A 157 7.37 6.20 0.98
N ILE A 158 6.08 6.44 0.78
CA ILE A 158 5.03 5.43 0.60
C ILE A 158 4.31 5.72 -0.71
N SER A 159 4.96 5.46 -1.83
CA SER A 159 4.42 5.72 -3.16
C SER A 159 5.02 4.76 -4.19
N ALA A 160 4.52 4.82 -5.43
CA ALA A 160 5.08 4.09 -6.55
C ALA A 160 6.48 4.61 -6.90
N TYR A 161 7.33 3.74 -7.45
CA TYR A 161 8.75 4.04 -7.70
C TYR A 161 8.99 5.29 -8.54
N LYS A 162 8.13 5.57 -9.55
CA LYS A 162 8.26 6.78 -10.38
C LYS A 162 8.03 8.06 -9.58
N SER A 163 7.02 8.06 -8.72
CA SER A 163 6.71 9.20 -7.86
C SER A 163 7.78 9.41 -6.79
N CYS A 164 8.30 8.31 -6.22
CA CYS A 164 9.41 8.37 -5.26
C CYS A 164 10.68 8.91 -5.91
N ALA A 165 11.02 8.46 -7.12
CA ALA A 165 12.19 8.95 -7.85
C ALA A 165 12.06 10.42 -8.27
N ALA A 166 10.84 10.89 -8.58
CA ALA A 166 10.59 12.29 -8.91
C ALA A 166 10.65 13.22 -7.67
N PHE A 167 10.40 12.67 -6.47
CA PHE A 167 10.46 13.40 -5.22
C PHE A 167 11.91 13.69 -4.76
N ILE A 168 12.87 12.79 -5.07
CA ILE A 168 14.30 12.90 -4.71
C ILE A 168 15.01 13.92 -5.62
#